data_9f6a49f883de0735d248d658bfeed499
#
_entry.id   9f6a49f883de0735d248d658bfeed499
#
_cell.length_a   1.000
_cell.length_b   1.000
_cell.length_c   1.000
_cell.angle_alpha   90.00
_cell.angle_beta   90.00
_cell.angle_gamma   90.00
#
_symmetry.space_group_name_H-M   'P 1'
#
loop_
_entity.id
_entity.type
_entity.pdbx_description
1 polymer ?
#
loop_
_entity_poly.entity_id
_entity_poly.type
_entity_poly.pdbx_seq_one_letter_code
_entity_poly.pdbx_strand_id
1 'polypeptide(L)'
;ALQSETFRTIFTTGHYTSIPTAQHPEGVSFASTLLSKLNGSELSDGQDKILGGKTGYTAAAGLCLASLATVQGREYILVTLGAPGSHITEQFNIQDAISVYRKLETKMSAKR
;
A
#
# COMPACT_ATOMS: atom_id res chain seq x y z
N ALA A 1 -4.20 13.57 6.77
CA ALA A 1 -4.33 13.45 5.31
C ALA A 1 -5.50 12.54 4.92
N LEU A 2 -5.66 11.39 5.56
CA LEU A 2 -6.74 10.43 5.23
C LEU A 2 -8.14 10.93 5.60
N GLN A 3 -8.27 12.01 6.33
CA GLN A 3 -9.54 12.67 6.58
C GLN A 3 -10.01 13.46 5.35
N SER A 4 -9.11 13.80 4.42
CA SER A 4 -9.48 14.38 3.14
C SER A 4 -9.98 13.26 2.21
N GLU A 5 -11.21 13.40 1.73
CA GLU A 5 -11.80 12.43 0.81
C GLU A 5 -11.02 12.34 -0.50
N THR A 6 -10.55 13.47 -1.01
CA THR A 6 -9.73 13.51 -2.23
C THR A 6 -8.41 12.75 -2.03
N PHE A 7 -7.72 13.02 -0.92
CA PHE A 7 -6.48 12.32 -0.62
C PHE A 7 -6.72 10.82 -0.47
N ARG A 8 -7.75 10.44 0.27
CA ARG A 8 -8.09 9.05 0.51
C ARG A 8 -8.37 8.31 -0.81
N THR A 9 -9.14 8.94 -1.70
CA THR A 9 -9.45 8.35 -3.01
C THR A 9 -8.18 8.08 -3.82
N ILE A 10 -7.28 9.05 -3.89
CA ILE A 10 -6.01 8.91 -4.62
C ILE A 10 -5.14 7.83 -3.97
N PHE A 11 -5.04 7.86 -2.65
CA PHE A 11 -4.18 6.95 -1.88
C PHE A 11 -4.61 5.48 -2.03
N THR A 12 -5.90 5.23 -2.23
CA THR A 12 -6.45 3.87 -2.34
C THR A 12 -6.74 3.45 -3.79
N THR A 13 -6.44 4.30 -4.77
CA THR A 13 -6.64 3.96 -6.18
C THR A 13 -5.48 3.11 -6.69
N GLY A 14 -5.79 1.94 -7.25
CA GLY A 14 -4.78 1.04 -7.78
C GLY A 14 -4.27 1.44 -9.14
N HIS A 15 -5.14 1.95 -10.00
CA HIS A 15 -4.80 2.33 -11.37
C HIS A 15 -5.64 3.51 -11.81
N TYR A 16 -5.02 4.44 -12.53
CA TYR A 16 -5.69 5.61 -13.08
C TYR A 16 -5.14 5.94 -14.45
N THR A 17 -6.02 6.23 -15.39
CA THR A 17 -5.64 6.74 -16.72
C THR A 17 -6.22 8.14 -16.89
N SER A 18 -5.36 9.09 -17.23
CA SER A 18 -5.78 10.48 -17.44
C SER A 18 -6.64 10.63 -18.70
N ILE A 19 -7.32 11.77 -18.83
CA ILE A 19 -8.01 12.10 -20.06
C ILE A 19 -7.00 12.24 -21.20
N PRO A 20 -7.39 11.98 -22.45
CA PRO A 20 -6.51 12.18 -23.61
C PRO A 20 -6.11 13.64 -23.76
N THR A 21 -4.86 13.85 -24.18
CA THR A 21 -4.32 15.18 -24.50
C THR A 21 -3.64 15.14 -25.86
N ALA A 22 -3.24 16.32 -26.37
CA ALA A 22 -2.55 16.39 -27.66
C ALA A 22 -1.23 15.61 -27.66
N GLN A 23 -0.49 15.65 -26.53
CA GLN A 23 0.78 14.91 -26.37
C GLN A 23 0.56 13.44 -26.04
N HIS A 24 -0.58 13.10 -25.47
CA HIS A 24 -0.91 11.73 -25.05
C HIS A 24 -2.34 11.41 -25.47
N PRO A 25 -2.55 11.06 -26.76
CA PRO A 25 -3.91 10.80 -27.29
C PRO A 25 -4.66 9.69 -26.55
N GLU A 26 -3.94 8.74 -25.93
CA GLU A 26 -4.53 7.64 -25.17
C GLU A 26 -4.55 7.91 -23.66
N GLY A 27 -4.18 9.13 -23.25
CA GLY A 27 -4.01 9.48 -21.85
C GLY A 27 -2.69 8.97 -21.28
N VAL A 28 -2.45 9.25 -20.01
CA VAL A 28 -1.29 8.75 -19.27
C VAL A 28 -1.81 7.85 -18.16
N SER A 29 -1.24 6.64 -18.07
CA SER A 29 -1.65 5.65 -17.09
C SER A 29 -0.71 5.62 -15.90
N PHE A 30 -1.27 5.53 -14.70
CA PHE A 30 -0.55 5.45 -13.45
C PHE A 30 -1.02 4.22 -12.68
N ALA A 31 -0.10 3.51 -12.07
CA ALA A 31 -0.41 2.37 -11.20
C ALA A 31 0.20 2.59 -9.82
N SER A 32 -0.53 2.20 -8.77
CA SER A 32 0.01 2.19 -7.42
C SER A 32 1.12 1.15 -7.34
N THR A 33 2.31 1.56 -6.95
CA THR A 33 3.43 0.64 -6.79
C THR A 33 3.12 -0.45 -5.76
N LEU A 34 2.50 -0.06 -4.65
CA LEU A 34 2.12 -1.01 -3.60
C LEU A 34 1.05 -1.98 -4.12
N LEU A 35 -0.08 -1.46 -4.60
CA LEU A 35 -1.22 -2.30 -4.95
C LEU A 35 -0.92 -3.20 -6.15
N SER A 36 -0.06 -2.78 -7.06
CA SER A 36 0.33 -3.59 -8.22
C SER A 36 1.15 -4.82 -7.83
N LYS A 37 1.76 -4.83 -6.64
CA LYS A 37 2.56 -5.95 -6.14
C LYS A 37 1.77 -6.87 -5.20
N LEU A 38 0.50 -6.55 -4.95
CA LEU A 38 -0.37 -7.35 -4.11
C LEU A 38 -1.35 -8.14 -4.98
N ASN A 39 -1.76 -9.32 -4.52
CA ASN A 39 -2.71 -10.16 -5.24
C ASN A 39 -4.07 -10.27 -4.54
N GLY A 40 -4.24 -9.59 -3.40
CA GLY A 40 -5.49 -9.57 -2.65
C GLY A 40 -5.63 -10.68 -1.61
N SER A 41 -4.64 -11.55 -1.49
CA SER A 41 -4.68 -12.67 -0.55
C SER A 41 -3.55 -12.64 0.49
N GLU A 42 -2.99 -11.46 0.72
CA GLU A 42 -1.87 -11.28 1.67
C GLU A 42 -2.32 -11.46 3.11
N LEU A 43 -3.56 -11.13 3.44
CA LEU A 43 -4.11 -11.27 4.77
C LEU A 43 -4.99 -12.51 4.85
N SER A 44 -5.08 -13.10 6.04
CA SER A 44 -5.70 -14.41 6.24
C SER A 44 -7.22 -14.38 6.12
N ASP A 45 -7.82 -13.25 6.55
CA ASP A 45 -9.28 -13.07 6.45
C ASP A 45 -9.60 -12.34 5.16
N GLY A 46 -10.53 -12.85 4.36
CA GLY A 46 -10.94 -12.21 3.13
C GLY A 46 -11.58 -10.83 3.30
N GLN A 47 -12.02 -10.49 4.52
CA GLN A 47 -12.54 -9.16 4.84
C GLN A 47 -11.42 -8.15 5.13
N ASP A 48 -10.25 -8.66 5.50
CA ASP A 48 -9.09 -7.83 5.82
C ASP A 48 -8.26 -7.61 4.57
N LYS A 49 -7.83 -6.37 4.33
CA LYS A 49 -7.03 -6.09 3.14
C LYS A 49 -6.26 -4.78 3.28
N ILE A 50 -5.18 -4.70 2.52
CA ILE A 50 -4.42 -3.47 2.37
C ILE A 50 -5.12 -2.64 1.31
N LEU A 51 -5.58 -1.45 1.71
CA LEU A 51 -6.42 -0.59 0.86
C LEU A 51 -5.60 0.31 -0.06
N GLY A 52 -4.42 0.70 0.37
CA GLY A 52 -3.58 1.59 -0.42
C GLY A 52 -2.31 1.96 0.30
N GLY A 53 -1.48 2.73 -0.37
CA GLY A 53 -0.23 3.18 0.21
C GLY A 53 0.66 3.88 -0.79
N LYS A 54 1.79 4.38 -0.29
CA LYS A 54 2.82 5.02 -1.10
C LYS A 54 4.19 4.53 -0.67
N THR A 55 4.92 3.97 -1.62
CA THR A 55 6.30 3.55 -1.41
C THR A 55 7.24 4.74 -1.57
N GLY A 56 8.40 4.64 -0.97
CA GLY A 56 9.46 5.62 -1.14
C GLY A 56 10.82 4.96 -1.02
N TYR A 57 11.81 5.51 -1.71
CA TYR A 57 13.18 5.02 -1.61
C TYR A 57 14.17 6.14 -1.87
N THR A 58 15.17 6.23 -1.00
CA THR A 58 16.43 6.91 -1.27
C THR A 58 17.55 6.07 -0.70
N ALA A 59 18.77 6.26 -1.20
CA ALA A 59 19.91 5.51 -0.68
C ALA A 59 20.09 5.70 0.82
N ALA A 60 19.80 6.90 1.34
CA ALA A 60 19.93 7.20 2.76
C ALA A 60 18.78 6.64 3.59
N ALA A 61 17.56 6.68 3.07
CA ALA A 61 16.36 6.27 3.82
C ALA A 61 16.05 4.78 3.73
N GLY A 62 16.58 4.10 2.71
CA GLY A 62 16.20 2.71 2.41
C GLY A 62 14.82 2.63 1.81
N LEU A 63 14.24 1.44 1.81
CA LEU A 63 12.89 1.21 1.33
C LEU A 63 11.89 1.62 2.41
N CYS A 64 10.98 2.51 2.05
CA CYS A 64 9.97 3.06 2.96
C CYS A 64 8.57 2.80 2.43
N LEU A 65 7.60 2.79 3.33
CA LEU A 65 6.20 2.59 2.97
C LEU A 65 5.29 3.25 3.99
N ALA A 66 4.28 3.98 3.49
CA ALA A 66 3.12 4.37 4.27
C ALA A 66 1.92 3.62 3.70
N SER A 67 1.17 2.93 4.53
CA SER A 67 0.06 2.10 4.06
C SER A 67 -1.17 2.21 4.94
N LEU A 68 -2.32 1.89 4.36
CA LEU A 68 -3.62 1.84 5.03
C LEU A 68 -4.20 0.45 4.81
N ALA A 69 -4.69 -0.16 5.87
CA ALA A 69 -5.34 -1.47 5.79
C ALA A 69 -6.57 -1.53 6.68
N THR A 70 -7.50 -2.40 6.30
CA THR A 70 -8.63 -2.77 7.13
C THR A 70 -8.36 -4.13 7.75
N VAL A 71 -8.41 -4.20 9.08
CA VAL A 71 -8.23 -5.44 9.84
C VAL A 71 -9.34 -5.52 10.89
N GLN A 72 -10.14 -6.58 10.82
CA GLN A 72 -11.25 -6.82 11.76
C GLN A 72 -12.22 -5.63 11.84
N GLY A 73 -12.51 -5.03 10.68
CA GLY A 73 -13.45 -3.92 10.58
C GLY A 73 -12.91 -2.57 11.00
N ARG A 74 -11.62 -2.48 11.32
CA ARG A 74 -10.97 -1.21 11.70
C ARG A 74 -9.89 -0.87 10.71
N GLU A 75 -9.66 0.43 10.54
CA GLU A 75 -8.58 0.92 9.67
C GLU A 75 -7.33 1.19 10.49
N TYR A 76 -6.19 0.83 9.91
CA TYR A 76 -4.87 1.02 10.53
C TYR A 76 -3.92 1.65 9.52
N ILE A 77 -3.10 2.55 10.01
CA ILE A 77 -2.03 3.16 9.24
C ILE A 77 -0.71 2.58 9.74
N LEU A 78 0.12 2.14 8.80
CA LEU A 78 1.46 1.65 9.11
C LEU A 78 2.47 2.43 8.29
N VAL A 79 3.47 2.99 8.95
CA VAL A 79 4.59 3.66 8.30
C VAL A 79 5.87 2.93 8.70
N THR A 80 6.63 2.47 7.72
CA THR A 80 7.92 1.82 7.95
C THR A 80 9.00 2.54 7.16
N LEU A 81 10.20 2.60 7.73
CA LEU A 81 11.35 3.29 7.16
C LEU A 81 12.57 2.37 7.25
N GLY A 82 13.48 2.53 6.32
CA GLY A 82 14.80 1.92 6.44
C GLY A 82 14.88 0.44 6.14
N ALA A 83 13.93 -0.15 5.43
CA ALA A 83 14.06 -1.53 5.02
C ALA A 83 15.22 -1.66 4.02
N PRO A 84 16.03 -2.75 4.10
CA PRO A 84 17.16 -2.92 3.19
C PRO A 84 16.70 -3.16 1.76
N GLY A 85 17.54 -2.75 0.79
CA GLY A 85 17.26 -2.99 -0.62
C GLY A 85 17.19 -1.71 -1.44
N SER A 86 16.74 -1.85 -2.68
CA SER A 86 16.60 -0.76 -3.63
C SER A 86 15.46 -1.06 -4.60
N HIS A 87 15.30 -0.24 -5.64
CA HIS A 87 14.27 -0.46 -6.66
C HIS A 87 14.42 -1.79 -7.40
N ILE A 88 15.62 -2.36 -7.43
CA ILE A 88 15.90 -3.59 -8.18
C ILE A 88 15.96 -4.84 -7.30
N THR A 89 15.80 -4.70 -5.99
CA THR A 89 15.77 -5.82 -5.05
C THR A 89 14.33 -6.20 -4.72
N GLU A 90 14.18 -7.28 -3.93
CA GLU A 90 12.89 -7.59 -3.32
C GLU A 90 12.43 -6.39 -2.49
N GLN A 91 11.13 -6.12 -2.49
CA GLN A 91 10.56 -4.96 -1.83
C GLN A 91 10.24 -5.31 -0.37
N PHE A 92 11.25 -5.28 0.46
CA PHE A 92 11.14 -5.66 1.86
C PHE A 92 10.20 -4.76 2.66
N ASN A 93 10.04 -3.49 2.25
CA ASN A 93 9.06 -2.58 2.85
C ASN A 93 7.64 -3.12 2.72
N ILE A 94 7.31 -3.71 1.57
CA ILE A 94 5.99 -4.32 1.33
C ILE A 94 5.87 -5.60 2.13
N GLN A 95 6.91 -6.44 2.15
CA GLN A 95 6.93 -7.68 2.93
C GLN A 95 6.76 -7.39 4.42
N ASP A 96 7.43 -6.36 4.93
CA ASP A 96 7.33 -5.95 6.33
C ASP A 96 5.90 -5.55 6.67
N ALA A 97 5.25 -4.77 5.80
CA ALA A 97 3.87 -4.34 6.02
C ALA A 97 2.91 -5.54 6.09
N ILE A 98 3.04 -6.47 5.15
CA ILE A 98 2.23 -7.70 5.14
C ILE A 98 2.42 -8.47 6.45
N SER A 99 3.67 -8.61 6.88
CA SER A 99 4.01 -9.32 8.12
C SER A 99 3.36 -8.67 9.34
N VAL A 100 3.45 -7.35 9.44
CA VAL A 100 2.86 -6.60 10.57
C VAL A 100 1.33 -6.73 10.58
N TYR A 101 0.69 -6.57 9.42
CA TYR A 101 -0.77 -6.70 9.35
C TYR A 101 -1.23 -8.12 9.68
N ARG A 102 -0.50 -9.14 9.25
CA ARG A 102 -0.80 -10.53 9.61
C ARG A 102 -0.69 -10.78 11.10
N LYS A 103 0.32 -10.20 11.74
CA LYS A 103 0.47 -10.28 13.19
C LYS A 103 -0.67 -9.59 13.91
N LEU A 104 -1.11 -8.45 13.37
CA LEU A 104 -2.25 -7.72 13.91
C LEU A 104 -3.53 -8.53 13.80
N GLU A 105 -3.76 -9.19 12.66
CA GLU A 105 -4.90 -10.10 12.48
C GLU A 105 -4.92 -11.18 13.55
N THR A 106 -3.79 -11.86 13.76
CA THR A 106 -3.67 -12.93 14.74
C THR A 106 -3.96 -12.41 16.13
N LYS A 107 -3.39 -11.27 16.49
CA LYS A 107 -3.58 -10.65 17.81
C LYS A 107 -5.03 -10.24 18.04
N MET A 108 -5.68 -9.66 17.05
CA MET A 108 -7.08 -9.24 17.13
C MET A 108 -8.01 -10.44 17.24
N SER A 109 -7.74 -11.51 16.49
CA SER A 109 -8.52 -12.75 16.55
C SER A 109 -8.40 -13.44 17.91
N ALA A 110 -7.21 -13.41 18.52
CA ALA A 110 -6.96 -14.03 19.82
C ALA A 110 -7.68 -13.31 20.97
N LYS A 111 -8.11 -12.07 20.78
CA LYS A 111 -8.81 -11.30 21.81
C LYS A 111 -10.33 -11.49 21.79
N ARG A 112 -10.82 -12.28 20.86
CA ARG A 112 -12.27 -12.54 20.76
C ARG A 112 -12.68 -13.71 21.71
#